data_88acffac2df6a739b37a639e58d0330d
#
_entry.id   88acffac2df6a739b37a639e58d0330d
#
_cell.length_a   1.000
_cell.length_b   1.000
_cell.length_c   1.000
_cell.angle_alpha   90.00
_cell.angle_beta   90.00
_cell.angle_gamma   90.00
#
_symmetry.space_group_name_H-M   'P 1'
#
loop_
_entity.id
_entity.type
_entity.pdbx_description
1 polymer ?
#
loop_
_entity_poly.entity_id
_entity_poly.type
_entity_poly.pdbx_seq_one_letter_code
_entity_poly.pdbx_strand_id
1 'polypeptide(L)'
;MFNKIIEFQYSEDASEIVKDVLPEPINKTVPDWYKKLKHSLELKTVKGCIPFLDTLTSGYVLKMPQDFFINHNYYNEELKTFDSSFKYSYGGIFGDYIQKNLINFNDDLRQTHSPEQLGNECPFHKKNKNLPYYKILNPFIIKTPPGYSCLFVPPLNNTDDRFSIIPGIVDTDSFPGEINFPIIINGDKYPNLVTTIERGTCYVQIIPFKRDDWEMKISKY
;
A
#
# COMPACT_ATOMS: atom_id res chain seq x y z
N MET A 1 -16.78 26.32 -10.85
CA MET A 1 -16.31 25.37 -9.81
C MET A 1 -15.01 24.79 -10.34
N PHE A 2 -13.86 25.12 -9.76
CA PHE A 2 -12.59 24.56 -10.24
C PHE A 2 -12.56 23.07 -9.89
N ASN A 3 -12.25 22.23 -10.87
CA ASN A 3 -12.08 20.80 -10.64
C ASN A 3 -10.91 20.60 -9.65
N LYS A 4 -11.15 19.85 -8.57
CA LYS A 4 -10.10 19.44 -7.65
C LYS A 4 -9.28 18.35 -8.33
N ILE A 5 -7.99 18.57 -8.45
CA ILE A 5 -7.08 17.66 -9.15
C ILE A 5 -6.17 17.03 -8.10
N ILE A 6 -6.07 15.70 -8.10
CA ILE A 6 -4.96 14.98 -7.52
C ILE A 6 -3.97 14.69 -8.64
N GLU A 7 -2.71 15.00 -8.44
CA GLU A 7 -1.64 14.81 -9.41
C GLU A 7 -0.65 13.77 -8.93
N PHE A 8 -0.25 12.87 -9.82
CA PHE A 8 0.78 11.88 -9.60
C PHE A 8 1.95 12.20 -10.52
N GLN A 9 3.04 12.69 -9.93
CA GLN A 9 4.24 13.10 -10.65
C GLN A 9 5.29 11.98 -10.53
N TYR A 10 6.05 11.74 -11.57
CA TYR A 10 7.19 10.82 -11.57
C TYR A 10 8.33 11.39 -12.40
N SER A 11 9.55 10.98 -12.11
CA SER A 11 10.74 11.43 -12.84
C SER A 11 10.85 10.77 -14.22
N GLU A 12 11.59 11.39 -15.13
CA GLU A 12 11.90 10.79 -16.44
C GLU A 12 12.55 9.41 -16.29
N ASP A 13 13.45 9.27 -15.32
CA ASP A 13 14.12 7.99 -15.03
C ASP A 13 13.14 6.88 -14.59
N ALA A 14 11.97 7.24 -14.06
CA ALA A 14 10.94 6.30 -13.66
C ALA A 14 9.99 5.90 -14.80
N SER A 15 10.02 6.58 -15.95
CA SER A 15 9.02 6.45 -17.02
C SER A 15 8.81 5.01 -17.46
N GLU A 16 9.90 4.27 -17.69
CA GLU A 16 9.83 2.88 -18.14
C GLU A 16 9.31 1.93 -17.04
N ILE A 17 9.55 2.28 -15.78
CA ILE A 17 9.10 1.49 -14.63
C ILE A 17 7.59 1.61 -14.47
N VAL A 18 7.06 2.80 -14.64
CA VAL A 18 5.67 3.11 -14.30
C VAL A 18 4.69 2.95 -15.45
N LYS A 19 5.14 2.86 -16.71
CA LYS A 19 4.29 2.91 -17.90
C LYS A 19 3.05 1.99 -17.87
N ASP A 20 3.20 0.79 -17.29
CA ASP A 20 2.11 -0.21 -17.23
C ASP A 20 1.44 -0.28 -15.84
N VAL A 21 1.90 0.53 -14.89
CA VAL A 21 1.44 0.53 -13.50
C VAL A 21 1.08 1.92 -12.99
N LEU A 22 0.71 2.81 -13.91
CA LEU A 22 0.24 4.14 -13.57
C LEU A 22 -0.90 4.10 -12.56
N PRO A 23 -0.95 5.07 -11.64
CA PRO A 23 -2.09 5.23 -10.75
C PRO A 23 -3.40 5.35 -11.53
N GLU A 24 -4.45 4.74 -11.02
CA GLU A 24 -5.76 4.81 -11.67
C GLU A 24 -6.89 4.91 -10.66
N PRO A 25 -8.08 5.39 -11.06
CA PRO A 25 -9.27 5.32 -10.24
C PRO A 25 -9.55 3.86 -9.84
N ILE A 26 -9.76 3.61 -8.53
CA ILE A 26 -9.90 2.26 -7.99
C ILE A 26 -11.12 1.50 -8.56
N ASN A 27 -12.13 2.22 -9.06
CA ASN A 27 -13.30 1.60 -9.70
C ASN A 27 -12.94 0.74 -10.94
N LYS A 28 -11.74 0.92 -11.52
CA LYS A 28 -11.24 0.06 -12.60
C LYS A 28 -10.75 -1.30 -12.10
N THR A 29 -10.43 -1.41 -10.81
CA THR A 29 -9.89 -2.62 -10.18
C THR A 29 -10.90 -3.36 -9.31
N VAL A 30 -12.19 -3.06 -9.45
CA VAL A 30 -13.26 -3.78 -8.73
C VAL A 30 -13.12 -5.29 -8.92
N PRO A 31 -13.08 -6.09 -7.84
CA PRO A 31 -12.81 -7.51 -7.90
C PRO A 31 -13.85 -8.28 -8.73
N ASP A 32 -13.40 -9.30 -9.44
CA ASP A 32 -14.29 -10.11 -10.28
C ASP A 32 -15.36 -10.85 -9.48
N TRP A 33 -15.05 -11.26 -8.25
CA TRP A 33 -16.06 -11.87 -7.39
C TRP A 33 -17.23 -10.91 -7.13
N TYR A 34 -16.96 -9.62 -6.91
CA TYR A 34 -18.00 -8.62 -6.70
C TYR A 34 -18.74 -8.30 -8.00
N LYS A 35 -18.05 -8.23 -9.15
CA LYS A 35 -18.71 -8.03 -10.46
C LYS A 35 -19.69 -9.16 -10.76
N LYS A 36 -19.29 -10.40 -10.47
CA LYS A 36 -20.10 -11.62 -10.71
C LYS A 36 -21.21 -11.85 -9.68
N LEU A 37 -21.11 -11.22 -8.50
CA LEU A 37 -22.12 -11.35 -7.45
C LEU A 37 -23.47 -10.80 -7.93
N LYS A 38 -24.51 -11.63 -7.85
CA LYS A 38 -25.88 -11.22 -8.16
C LYS A 38 -26.50 -10.46 -6.98
N HIS A 39 -27.25 -9.42 -7.30
CA HIS A 39 -28.09 -8.77 -6.30
C HIS A 39 -29.23 -9.70 -5.89
N SER A 40 -29.43 -9.88 -4.60
CA SER A 40 -30.56 -10.63 -4.02
C SER A 40 -31.11 -9.91 -2.82
N LEU A 41 -32.37 -9.57 -2.85
CA LEU A 41 -33.07 -8.98 -1.72
C LEU A 41 -33.31 -10.01 -0.60
N GLU A 42 -33.56 -11.27 -0.96
CA GLU A 42 -33.77 -12.37 -0.03
C GLU A 42 -32.49 -12.66 0.79
N LEU A 43 -31.36 -12.83 0.09
CA LEU A 43 -30.07 -13.11 0.71
C LEU A 43 -29.37 -11.84 1.23
N LYS A 44 -29.92 -10.67 0.96
CA LYS A 44 -29.33 -9.36 1.34
C LYS A 44 -27.84 -9.28 0.97
N THR A 45 -27.51 -9.66 -0.28
CA THR A 45 -26.11 -9.68 -0.74
C THR A 45 -25.50 -8.29 -0.68
N VAL A 46 -24.19 -8.23 -0.43
CA VAL A 46 -23.41 -6.95 -0.40
C VAL A 46 -23.44 -6.20 -1.73
N LYS A 47 -23.94 -6.82 -2.79
CA LYS A 47 -24.15 -6.16 -4.10
C LYS A 47 -25.14 -4.99 -4.01
N GLY A 48 -26.10 -5.03 -3.08
CA GLY A 48 -27.04 -3.94 -2.79
C GLY A 48 -26.58 -2.97 -1.71
N CYS A 49 -25.39 -3.17 -1.15
CA CYS A 49 -24.88 -2.33 -0.06
C CYS A 49 -24.03 -1.19 -0.65
N ILE A 50 -24.60 0.02 -0.69
CA ILE A 50 -23.89 1.21 -1.22
C ILE A 50 -22.60 1.49 -0.43
N PRO A 51 -22.58 1.51 0.92
CA PRO A 51 -21.33 1.72 1.66
C PRO A 51 -20.22 0.70 1.32
N PHE A 52 -20.60 -0.55 1.02
CA PHE A 52 -19.63 -1.55 0.57
C PHE A 52 -19.11 -1.24 -0.84
N LEU A 53 -19.98 -0.85 -1.78
CA LEU A 53 -19.58 -0.45 -3.13
C LEU A 53 -18.66 0.76 -3.08
N ASP A 54 -18.95 1.74 -2.23
CA ASP A 54 -18.13 2.95 -2.10
C ASP A 54 -16.69 2.62 -1.67
N THR A 55 -16.46 1.59 -0.87
CA THR A 55 -15.09 1.16 -0.54
C THR A 55 -14.32 0.63 -1.75
N LEU A 56 -15.01 0.06 -2.74
CA LEU A 56 -14.43 -0.48 -3.97
C LEU A 56 -14.28 0.56 -5.08
N THR A 57 -14.84 1.76 -4.91
CA THR A 57 -14.92 2.75 -5.99
C THR A 57 -14.39 4.14 -5.61
N SER A 58 -14.11 4.38 -4.32
CA SER A 58 -13.64 5.69 -3.85
C SER A 58 -12.13 5.84 -3.93
N GLY A 59 -11.67 6.88 -4.61
CA GLY A 59 -10.27 7.26 -4.69
C GLY A 59 -9.49 6.54 -5.80
N TYR A 60 -8.20 6.35 -5.53
CA TYR A 60 -7.22 5.87 -6.50
C TYR A 60 -6.46 4.69 -5.92
N VAL A 61 -5.78 3.95 -6.79
CA VAL A 61 -4.94 2.82 -6.38
C VAL A 61 -3.54 2.95 -6.98
N LEU A 62 -2.53 2.58 -6.18
CA LEU A 62 -1.19 2.30 -6.68
C LEU A 62 -1.00 0.80 -6.83
N LYS A 63 -0.22 0.46 -7.85
CA LYS A 63 0.13 -0.91 -8.21
C LYS A 63 1.61 -1.15 -7.97
N MET A 64 1.97 -2.38 -7.63
CA MET A 64 3.37 -2.77 -7.49
C MET A 64 4.15 -2.41 -8.75
N PRO A 65 5.20 -1.58 -8.63
CA PRO A 65 5.98 -1.15 -9.79
C PRO A 65 6.84 -2.29 -10.34
N GLN A 66 7.07 -3.33 -9.54
CA GLN A 66 7.92 -4.47 -9.87
C GLN A 66 7.53 -5.69 -9.05
N ASP A 67 7.98 -6.85 -9.47
CA ASP A 67 7.89 -8.08 -8.69
C ASP A 67 8.66 -7.95 -7.37
N PHE A 68 8.06 -8.47 -6.32
CA PHE A 68 8.48 -8.27 -4.96
C PHE A 68 8.52 -9.62 -4.23
N PHE A 69 9.72 -10.18 -4.13
CA PHE A 69 9.93 -11.46 -3.49
C PHE A 69 9.94 -11.30 -1.96
N ILE A 70 9.14 -12.10 -1.29
CA ILE A 70 9.06 -12.19 0.16
C ILE A 70 9.55 -13.56 0.59
N ASN A 71 10.49 -13.56 1.53
CA ASN A 71 10.86 -14.73 2.33
C ASN A 71 10.66 -14.34 3.79
N HIS A 72 9.53 -14.74 4.37
CA HIS A 72 9.13 -14.31 5.71
C HIS A 72 9.20 -15.48 6.66
N ASN A 73 10.10 -15.41 7.63
CA ASN A 73 10.28 -16.41 8.68
C ASN A 73 10.51 -17.85 8.14
N TYR A 74 11.22 -17.95 7.02
CA TYR A 74 11.55 -19.24 6.42
C TYR A 74 12.69 -19.92 7.19
N TYR A 75 12.47 -21.17 7.59
CA TYR A 75 13.52 -21.97 8.21
C TYR A 75 14.45 -22.55 7.14
N ASN A 76 15.73 -22.17 7.22
CA ASN A 76 16.75 -22.72 6.36
C ASN A 76 17.37 -23.96 7.02
N GLU A 77 17.09 -25.16 6.47
CA GLU A 77 17.55 -26.43 7.00
C GLU A 77 19.08 -26.58 6.99
N GLU A 78 19.76 -25.98 6.00
CA GLU A 78 21.22 -26.07 5.89
C GLU A 78 21.91 -25.24 6.95
N LEU A 79 21.42 -24.01 7.15
CA LEU A 79 21.98 -23.06 8.10
C LEU A 79 21.40 -23.20 9.51
N LYS A 80 20.35 -24.01 9.68
CA LYS A 80 19.59 -24.17 10.94
C LYS A 80 19.15 -22.83 11.56
N THR A 81 18.78 -21.88 10.71
CA THR A 81 18.36 -20.53 11.09
C THR A 81 17.07 -20.15 10.39
N PHE A 82 16.31 -19.24 11.02
CA PHE A 82 15.24 -18.57 10.33
C PHE A 82 15.80 -17.42 9.49
N ASP A 83 15.40 -17.38 8.23
CA ASP A 83 15.69 -16.28 7.32
C ASP A 83 14.43 -15.46 7.11
N SER A 84 14.59 -14.15 7.13
CA SER A 84 13.55 -13.23 6.71
C SER A 84 14.18 -12.20 5.81
N SER A 85 13.95 -12.35 4.55
CA SER A 85 14.49 -11.46 3.54
C SER A 85 13.39 -10.99 2.60
N PHE A 86 13.67 -9.84 2.02
CA PHE A 86 12.77 -9.18 1.15
C PHE A 86 13.60 -8.62 -0.01
N LYS A 87 13.25 -8.99 -1.21
CA LYS A 87 14.00 -8.57 -2.39
C LYS A 87 13.04 -8.07 -3.44
N TYR A 88 13.28 -6.87 -3.92
CA TYR A 88 12.88 -6.57 -5.28
C TYR A 88 13.68 -7.47 -6.22
N SER A 89 13.09 -7.90 -7.33
CA SER A 89 13.87 -8.55 -8.37
C SER A 89 14.82 -7.49 -8.96
N TYR A 90 16.04 -7.44 -8.42
CA TYR A 90 17.08 -6.53 -8.87
C TYR A 90 17.61 -6.97 -10.23
N GLY A 91 16.94 -6.59 -11.29
CA GLY A 91 17.40 -6.77 -12.65
C GLY A 91 16.76 -5.72 -13.55
N GLY A 92 17.54 -5.03 -14.37
CA GLY A 92 17.04 -4.05 -15.32
C GLY A 92 16.78 -2.65 -14.74
N ILE A 93 15.94 -1.92 -15.43
CA ILE A 93 15.71 -0.48 -15.29
C ILE A 93 15.35 -0.03 -13.84
N PHE A 94 14.67 -0.87 -13.06
CA PHE A 94 14.29 -0.50 -11.69
C PHE A 94 15.46 -0.59 -10.71
N GLY A 95 16.33 -1.58 -10.87
CA GLY A 95 17.58 -1.66 -10.10
C GLY A 95 18.43 -0.44 -10.34
N ASP A 96 18.57 -0.03 -11.59
CA ASP A 96 19.31 1.17 -12.00
C ASP A 96 18.67 2.45 -11.46
N TYR A 97 17.32 2.53 -11.47
CA TYR A 97 16.57 3.65 -10.89
C TYR A 97 16.80 3.77 -9.36
N ILE A 98 16.65 2.68 -8.63
CA ILE A 98 16.91 2.66 -7.19
C ILE A 98 18.36 3.03 -6.92
N GLN A 99 19.30 2.44 -7.62
CA GLN A 99 20.71 2.70 -7.44
C GLN A 99 21.05 4.17 -7.73
N LYS A 100 20.53 4.73 -8.82
CA LYS A 100 20.79 6.11 -9.23
C LYS A 100 20.15 7.16 -8.29
N ASN A 101 18.93 6.91 -7.82
CA ASN A 101 18.15 7.89 -7.07
C ASN A 101 18.21 7.71 -5.53
N LEU A 102 18.71 6.56 -5.05
CA LEU A 102 18.76 6.23 -3.63
C LEU A 102 20.18 6.12 -3.05
N ILE A 103 21.22 6.25 -3.87
CA ILE A 103 22.66 6.06 -3.49
C ILE A 103 23.15 7.01 -2.37
N ASN A 104 22.47 8.10 -2.07
CA ASN A 104 22.93 9.04 -1.05
C ASN A 104 22.47 8.73 0.39
N PHE A 105 21.97 7.50 0.63
CA PHE A 105 21.51 7.11 1.96
C PHE A 105 21.97 5.69 2.31
N ASN A 106 22.34 5.46 3.57
CA ASN A 106 22.68 4.14 4.10
C ASN A 106 21.59 3.12 3.76
N ASP A 107 21.94 2.15 2.94
CA ASP A 107 21.05 1.25 2.21
C ASP A 107 20.04 0.49 3.09
N ASP A 108 20.38 0.14 4.33
CA ASP A 108 19.54 -0.69 5.18
C ASP A 108 18.31 0.04 5.77
N LEU A 109 18.44 1.33 6.07
CA LEU A 109 17.38 2.07 6.77
C LEU A 109 16.24 2.56 5.86
N ARG A 110 16.41 2.55 4.54
CA ARG A 110 15.39 3.02 3.60
C ARG A 110 14.41 1.97 3.16
N GLN A 111 14.82 0.72 3.12
CA GLN A 111 14.00 -0.39 2.69
C GLN A 111 13.31 -1.11 3.85
N THR A 112 13.77 -0.88 5.07
CA THR A 112 13.21 -1.53 6.26
C THR A 112 13.07 -0.54 7.42
N HIS A 113 12.14 -0.86 8.31
CA HIS A 113 12.07 -0.30 9.66
C HIS A 113 12.38 -1.41 10.65
N SER A 114 13.17 -1.09 11.67
CA SER A 114 13.37 -2.03 12.76
C SER A 114 12.08 -2.23 13.55
N PRO A 115 11.86 -3.42 14.12
CA PRO A 115 10.67 -3.69 14.93
C PRO A 115 10.46 -2.69 16.06
N GLU A 116 11.54 -2.21 16.68
CA GLU A 116 11.52 -1.29 17.80
C GLU A 116 10.94 0.09 17.44
N GLN A 117 10.98 0.49 16.16
CA GLN A 117 10.42 1.77 15.71
C GLN A 117 8.91 1.86 15.89
N LEU A 118 8.18 0.74 15.88
CA LEU A 118 6.74 0.69 16.18
C LEU A 118 6.45 0.44 17.66
N GLY A 119 7.46 0.02 18.44
CA GLY A 119 7.31 -0.34 19.86
C GLY A 119 6.70 -1.74 20.05
N ASN A 120 7.13 -2.39 21.12
CA ASN A 120 6.81 -3.81 21.39
C ASN A 120 5.32 -4.08 21.61
N GLU A 121 4.54 -3.08 22.01
CA GLU A 121 3.11 -3.21 22.27
C GLU A 121 2.24 -2.98 21.01
N CYS A 122 2.86 -2.53 19.92
CA CYS A 122 2.13 -2.32 18.68
C CYS A 122 1.58 -3.65 18.13
N PRO A 123 0.28 -3.76 17.83
CA PRO A 123 -0.30 -5.00 17.34
C PRO A 123 0.28 -5.45 15.99
N PHE A 124 0.79 -4.53 15.18
CA PHE A 124 1.48 -4.87 13.95
C PHE A 124 2.79 -5.61 14.20
N HIS A 125 3.50 -5.28 15.27
CA HIS A 125 4.73 -5.95 15.66
C HIS A 125 4.51 -7.45 15.87
N LYS A 126 3.52 -7.82 16.67
CA LYS A 126 3.14 -9.22 16.92
C LYS A 126 2.69 -9.93 15.63
N LYS A 127 1.86 -9.26 14.83
CA LYS A 127 1.37 -9.82 13.56
C LYS A 127 2.50 -10.09 12.57
N ASN A 128 3.50 -9.23 12.53
CA ASN A 128 4.69 -9.39 11.68
C ASN A 128 5.75 -10.33 12.31
N LYS A 129 5.42 -11.06 13.37
CA LYS A 129 6.31 -11.99 14.08
C LYS A 129 7.61 -11.35 14.55
N ASN A 130 7.57 -10.10 14.96
CA ASN A 130 8.73 -9.32 15.42
C ASN A 130 9.85 -9.18 14.38
N LEU A 131 9.52 -9.28 13.11
CA LEU A 131 10.47 -9.16 12.01
C LEU A 131 10.50 -7.71 11.49
N PRO A 132 11.56 -7.31 10.78
CA PRO A 132 11.64 -5.98 10.18
C PRO A 132 10.45 -5.67 9.27
N TYR A 133 10.06 -4.40 9.21
CA TYR A 133 9.02 -3.91 8.32
C TYR A 133 9.67 -3.45 7.03
N TYR A 134 9.26 -4.04 5.93
CA TYR A 134 9.74 -3.67 4.61
C TYR A 134 8.94 -2.49 4.06
N LYS A 135 9.57 -1.71 3.17
CA LYS A 135 8.90 -0.60 2.49
C LYS A 135 8.72 -0.93 1.01
N ILE A 136 7.52 -0.70 0.52
CA ILE A 136 7.30 -0.58 -0.92
C ILE A 136 7.71 0.84 -1.30
N LEU A 137 8.70 0.94 -2.18
CA LEU A 137 9.16 2.21 -2.73
C LEU A 137 8.18 2.65 -3.81
N ASN A 138 7.65 3.84 -3.64
CA ASN A 138 6.68 4.40 -4.55
C ASN A 138 7.35 5.44 -5.44
N PRO A 139 7.31 5.29 -6.78
CA PRO A 139 7.96 6.22 -7.71
C PRO A 139 7.18 7.52 -7.94
N PHE A 140 6.06 7.72 -7.24
CA PHE A 140 5.20 8.87 -7.46
C PHE A 140 5.26 9.88 -6.32
N ILE A 141 5.42 11.15 -6.65
CA ILE A 141 5.08 12.27 -5.78
C ILE A 141 3.59 12.56 -5.96
N ILE A 142 2.85 12.63 -4.87
CA ILE A 142 1.39 12.82 -4.90
C ILE A 142 1.07 14.22 -4.41
N LYS A 143 0.36 15.00 -5.23
CA LYS A 143 -0.01 16.38 -4.94
C LYS A 143 -1.53 16.57 -4.95
N THR A 144 -2.01 17.31 -3.98
CA THR A 144 -3.41 17.73 -3.86
C THR A 144 -3.48 19.27 -3.74
N PRO A 145 -4.65 19.87 -3.98
CA PRO A 145 -4.84 21.31 -3.73
C PRO A 145 -4.63 21.66 -2.24
N PRO A 146 -4.27 22.92 -1.93
CA PRO A 146 -4.15 23.38 -0.55
C PRO A 146 -5.36 23.02 0.32
N GLY A 147 -5.13 22.57 1.55
CA GLY A 147 -6.15 22.15 2.49
C GLY A 147 -6.66 20.71 2.30
N TYR A 148 -6.00 19.92 1.43
CA TYR A 148 -6.32 18.50 1.23
C TYR A 148 -5.19 17.61 1.70
N SER A 149 -5.58 16.47 2.27
CA SER A 149 -4.70 15.35 2.63
C SER A 149 -5.18 14.10 1.92
N CYS A 150 -4.34 13.08 1.91
CA CYS A 150 -4.73 11.75 1.47
C CYS A 150 -4.66 10.76 2.63
N LEU A 151 -5.70 9.95 2.77
CA LEU A 151 -5.70 8.74 3.56
C LEU A 151 -5.18 7.60 2.69
N PHE A 152 -4.15 6.91 3.17
CA PHE A 152 -3.54 5.74 2.56
C PHE A 152 -3.93 4.51 3.36
N VAL A 153 -4.59 3.56 2.72
CA VAL A 153 -5.07 2.31 3.35
C VAL A 153 -4.81 1.13 2.42
N PRO A 154 -4.77 -0.11 2.96
CA PRO A 154 -4.86 -1.28 2.09
C PRO A 154 -6.10 -1.17 1.21
N PRO A 155 -6.08 -1.71 -0.04
CA PRO A 155 -7.27 -1.68 -0.89
C PRO A 155 -8.47 -2.31 -0.18
N LEU A 156 -9.48 -1.50 0.13
CA LEU A 156 -10.64 -1.91 0.94
C LEU A 156 -11.46 -2.96 0.21
N ASN A 157 -11.77 -4.07 0.89
CA ASN A 157 -12.55 -5.18 0.35
C ASN A 157 -12.01 -5.80 -0.95
N ASN A 158 -10.76 -5.49 -1.30
CA ASN A 158 -10.07 -5.99 -2.48
C ASN A 158 -8.59 -6.17 -2.18
N THR A 159 -8.26 -7.05 -1.25
CA THR A 159 -6.91 -7.18 -0.74
C THR A 159 -6.30 -8.52 -1.06
N ASP A 160 -4.99 -8.51 -1.30
CA ASP A 160 -4.15 -9.66 -1.09
C ASP A 160 -3.97 -9.84 0.43
N ASP A 161 -4.37 -10.97 0.97
CA ASP A 161 -4.35 -11.21 2.42
C ASP A 161 -2.99 -11.68 2.97
N ARG A 162 -1.99 -11.85 2.09
CA ARG A 162 -0.63 -12.19 2.48
C ARG A 162 0.08 -11.03 3.18
N PHE A 163 -0.25 -9.81 2.79
CA PHE A 163 0.38 -8.59 3.31
C PHE A 163 -0.60 -7.43 3.41
N SER A 164 -0.16 -6.37 4.06
CA SER A 164 -0.92 -5.12 4.15
C SER A 164 0.03 -3.94 4.34
N ILE A 165 -0.26 -2.79 3.76
CA ILE A 165 0.43 -1.56 4.15
C ILE A 165 0.01 -1.14 5.56
N ILE A 166 0.87 -0.40 6.24
CA ILE A 166 0.50 0.31 7.47
C ILE A 166 -0.25 1.57 7.05
N PRO A 167 -1.52 1.75 7.46
CA PRO A 167 -2.31 2.93 7.09
C PRO A 167 -1.70 4.23 7.60
N GLY A 168 -1.89 5.32 6.86
CA GLY A 168 -1.43 6.63 7.27
C GLY A 168 -2.21 7.76 6.59
N ILE A 169 -2.07 8.96 7.16
CA ILE A 169 -2.57 10.21 6.56
C ILE A 169 -1.36 11.09 6.27
N VAL A 170 -1.32 11.65 5.07
CA VAL A 170 -0.27 12.58 4.66
C VAL A 170 -0.90 13.85 4.09
N ASP A 171 -0.36 15.00 4.46
CA ASP A 171 -0.72 16.30 3.92
C ASP A 171 -0.08 16.50 2.55
N THR A 172 -0.70 15.90 1.54
CA THR A 172 -0.18 15.81 0.17
C THR A 172 -0.15 17.15 -0.55
N ASP A 173 -0.76 18.17 0.00
CA ASP A 173 -0.62 19.56 -0.48
C ASP A 173 0.76 20.17 -0.16
N SER A 174 1.44 19.69 0.87
CA SER A 174 2.71 20.22 1.36
C SER A 174 3.85 19.22 1.42
N PHE A 175 3.57 17.92 1.45
CA PHE A 175 4.60 16.88 1.51
C PHE A 175 5.52 16.92 0.26
N PRO A 176 6.86 17.02 0.43
CA PRO A 176 7.76 17.37 -0.68
C PRO A 176 8.26 16.20 -1.52
N GLY A 177 8.08 14.94 -1.10
CA GLY A 177 8.72 13.79 -1.74
C GLY A 177 7.79 12.60 -2.02
N GLU A 178 8.40 11.47 -2.39
CA GLU A 178 7.69 10.21 -2.53
C GLU A 178 7.29 9.68 -1.15
N ILE A 179 6.09 9.08 -1.08
CA ILE A 179 5.56 8.44 0.11
C ILE A 179 5.80 6.95 -0.02
N ASN A 180 6.74 6.40 0.74
CA ASN A 180 7.02 4.98 0.78
C ASN A 180 6.15 4.28 1.83
N PHE A 181 5.74 3.04 1.52
CA PHE A 181 4.73 2.35 2.30
C PHE A 181 5.32 1.18 3.08
N PRO A 182 5.46 1.29 4.42
CA PRO A 182 5.79 0.14 5.24
C PRO A 182 4.70 -0.93 5.14
N ILE A 183 5.11 -2.18 5.02
CA ILE A 183 4.20 -3.31 4.97
C ILE A 183 4.41 -4.25 6.15
N ILE A 184 3.34 -4.90 6.52
CA ILE A 184 3.32 -6.04 7.43
C ILE A 184 2.93 -7.29 6.66
N ILE A 185 3.56 -8.40 6.97
CA ILE A 185 3.15 -9.72 6.50
C ILE A 185 2.12 -10.29 7.47
N ASN A 186 1.13 -10.99 6.95
CA ASN A 186 0.14 -11.66 7.78
C ASN A 186 0.69 -12.96 8.37
N GLY A 187 1.63 -12.84 9.30
CA GLY A 187 2.34 -13.96 9.91
C GLY A 187 1.46 -14.90 10.74
N ASP A 188 0.26 -14.48 11.14
CA ASP A 188 -0.69 -15.36 11.80
C ASP A 188 -1.26 -16.39 10.83
N LYS A 189 -1.57 -15.96 9.61
CA LYS A 189 -2.08 -16.84 8.55
C LYS A 189 -0.94 -17.54 7.79
N TYR A 190 0.18 -16.88 7.62
CA TYR A 190 1.32 -17.33 6.82
C TYR A 190 2.61 -17.29 7.65
N PRO A 191 2.79 -18.20 8.62
CA PRO A 191 3.97 -18.18 9.51
C PRO A 191 5.29 -18.41 8.78
N ASN A 192 5.27 -19.07 7.62
CA ASN A 192 6.43 -19.33 6.77
C ASN A 192 6.05 -18.99 5.33
N LEU A 193 6.04 -17.70 4.99
CA LEU A 193 5.63 -17.26 3.66
C LEU A 193 6.83 -17.07 2.75
N VAL A 194 6.90 -17.88 1.71
CA VAL A 194 7.80 -17.66 0.57
C VAL A 194 6.94 -17.42 -0.66
N THR A 195 6.96 -16.21 -1.19
CA THR A 195 6.09 -15.83 -2.32
C THR A 195 6.63 -14.62 -3.07
N THR A 196 6.07 -14.38 -4.24
CA THR A 196 6.26 -13.14 -4.99
C THR A 196 4.93 -12.38 -5.01
N ILE A 197 4.98 -11.09 -4.75
CA ILE A 197 3.89 -10.17 -5.08
C ILE A 197 4.22 -9.61 -6.46
N GLU A 198 3.39 -9.94 -7.42
CA GLU A 198 3.66 -9.63 -8.82
C GLU A 198 3.50 -8.13 -9.11
N ARG A 199 4.27 -7.62 -10.07
CA ARG A 199 4.07 -6.30 -10.67
C ARG A 199 2.61 -6.11 -11.07
N GLY A 200 2.06 -4.92 -10.80
CA GLY A 200 0.66 -4.60 -11.09
C GLY A 200 -0.33 -4.98 -9.99
N THR A 201 0.09 -5.73 -8.96
CA THR A 201 -0.75 -5.99 -7.78
C THR A 201 -1.08 -4.68 -7.06
N CYS A 202 -2.37 -4.43 -6.82
CA CYS A 202 -2.81 -3.26 -6.04
C CYS A 202 -2.36 -3.39 -4.59
N TYR A 203 -1.65 -2.38 -4.05
CA TYR A 203 -1.13 -2.45 -2.68
C TYR A 203 -1.58 -1.32 -1.77
N VAL A 204 -2.04 -0.19 -2.33
CA VAL A 204 -2.56 0.93 -1.53
C VAL A 204 -3.72 1.61 -2.24
N GLN A 205 -4.75 1.93 -1.48
CA GLN A 205 -5.84 2.81 -1.88
C GLN A 205 -5.60 4.19 -1.30
N ILE A 206 -5.82 5.22 -2.13
CA ILE A 206 -5.60 6.63 -1.81
C ILE A 206 -6.95 7.34 -1.83
N ILE A 207 -7.35 7.87 -0.70
CA ILE A 207 -8.62 8.61 -0.57
C ILE A 207 -8.30 10.05 -0.21
N PRO A 208 -8.35 11.00 -1.18
CA PRO A 208 -8.16 12.41 -0.88
C PRO A 208 -9.35 12.97 -0.12
N PHE A 209 -9.10 13.78 0.88
CA PHE A 209 -10.14 14.45 1.66
C PHE A 209 -9.72 15.87 2.01
N LYS A 210 -10.71 16.75 2.21
CA LYS A 210 -10.49 18.11 2.70
C LYS A 210 -10.29 18.08 4.20
N ARG A 211 -9.28 18.78 4.70
CA ARG A 211 -9.11 19.03 6.12
C ARG A 211 -10.12 20.08 6.56
N ASP A 212 -11.01 19.68 7.46
CA ASP A 212 -12.01 20.56 8.07
C ASP A 212 -11.99 20.35 9.58
N ASP A 213 -12.25 21.40 10.33
CA ASP A 213 -12.45 21.34 11.78
C ASP A 213 -13.88 20.87 12.07
N TRP A 214 -13.99 19.78 12.81
CA TRP A 214 -15.28 19.19 13.18
C TRP A 214 -15.51 19.33 14.69
N GLU A 215 -16.67 19.87 15.06
CA GLU A 215 -17.15 19.86 16.44
C GLU A 215 -18.10 18.69 16.67
N MET A 216 -17.83 17.90 17.71
CA MET A 216 -18.72 16.80 18.10
C MET A 216 -19.85 17.32 18.98
N LYS A 217 -21.09 17.02 18.61
CA LYS A 217 -22.28 17.26 19.44
C LYS A 217 -23.02 15.94 19.68
N ILE A 218 -23.33 15.66 20.93
CA ILE A 218 -24.19 14.53 21.32
C ILE A 218 -25.54 15.09 21.72
N SER A 219 -26.61 14.59 21.12
CA SER A 219 -27.99 14.96 21.46
C SER A 219 -28.90 13.73 21.51
N LYS A 220 -29.83 13.76 22.42
CA LYS A 220 -30.92 12.76 22.47
C LYS A 220 -32.02 13.23 21.51
N TYR A 221 -32.58 12.32 20.71
CA TYR A 221 -33.72 12.56 19.83
C TYR A 221 -34.99 11.94 20.42
#